data_a5ca8c6141182d359690169810a79dd0
#
_entry.id   a5ca8c6141182d359690169810a79dd0
#
_cell.length_a   1.000
_cell.length_b   1.000
_cell.length_c   1.000
_cell.angle_alpha   90.00
_cell.angle_beta   90.00
_cell.angle_gamma   90.00
#
_symmetry.space_group_name_H-M   'P 1'
#
loop_
_entity.id
_entity.type
_entity.pdbx_description
1 polymer ?
#
loop_
_entity_poly.entity_id
_entity_poly.type
_entity_poly.pdbx_seq_one_letter_code
_entity_poly.pdbx_strand_id
1 'polypeptide(L)'
;AYQGGEYGNGLLFKGTPISTKTYPLPGADLRSAAIAEFENYVVISTHLALEENNRVESAKQLTDLAKTYNKVVYMAGDFNEDLMNGTFFTELKKEWEVVSSTENTFPTGQATKRIDFVVTLKTPPTIVVKSNVIYNLDGVNVAITSDHYPLYCDFKKPTGLGEYPKAEGDLRIGNYFLTYCKGTDGVIDYDRTGRIIAKMNADIVCLQGLDKETERSEGIDQLNVLAQKANMHDYFAKAIDYKGGEFGVGILTKEEPVSVDRYQMAGKSEMRAAMVVEYEKFVVASTNFDTDMAKRIEALQTLETKLSAYNKPAFLLGYFNEGDLESEFFQMVKSNWNLLSADKSTEVSGKKRRLDFIVSLKSHNVNVTQADVIESLSGVDVTVASTHYPLFCDFSGLK
;
A
#
# COMPACT_ATOMS: atom_id res chain seq x y z
N ALA A 1 8.61 35.55 19.04
CA ALA A 1 7.50 36.01 19.89
C ALA A 1 6.82 37.21 19.24
N TYR A 2 5.49 37.26 19.26
CA TYR A 2 4.71 38.36 18.70
C TYR A 2 3.80 38.91 19.79
N GLN A 3 3.92 40.18 20.13
CA GLN A 3 3.14 40.86 21.19
C GLN A 3 3.05 40.10 22.53
N GLY A 4 4.15 39.44 22.93
CA GLY A 4 4.23 38.64 24.16
C GLY A 4 3.74 37.20 24.07
N GLY A 5 3.35 36.76 22.87
CA GLY A 5 2.96 35.38 22.54
C GLY A 5 3.71 34.81 21.34
N GLU A 6 3.16 33.77 20.76
CA GLU A 6 3.67 33.12 19.54
C GLU A 6 2.72 33.34 18.37
N TYR A 7 3.27 33.45 17.16
CA TYR A 7 2.54 33.53 15.91
C TYR A 7 3.12 32.51 14.92
N GLY A 8 2.27 31.77 14.24
CA GLY A 8 2.74 30.70 13.33
C GLY A 8 1.63 29.99 12.59
N ASN A 9 1.98 28.87 11.98
CA ASN A 9 1.08 28.01 11.24
C ASN A 9 0.69 26.79 12.07
N GLY A 10 -0.51 26.28 11.85
CA GLY A 10 -1.03 25.09 12.52
C GLY A 10 -1.63 24.09 11.55
N LEU A 11 -1.70 22.85 11.99
CA LEU A 11 -2.41 21.76 11.34
C LEU A 11 -3.39 21.14 12.32
N LEU A 12 -4.65 21.00 11.90
CA LEU A 12 -5.66 20.19 12.57
C LEU A 12 -5.96 18.97 11.72
N PHE A 13 -5.94 17.78 12.32
CA PHE A 13 -6.17 16.55 11.60
C PHE A 13 -6.94 15.51 12.43
N LYS A 14 -7.64 14.61 11.72
CA LYS A 14 -8.21 13.39 12.28
C LYS A 14 -7.21 12.25 12.13
N GLY A 15 -7.09 11.41 13.14
CA GLY A 15 -6.13 10.31 13.15
C GLY A 15 -4.76 10.72 13.71
N THR A 16 -3.80 9.80 13.69
CA THR A 16 -2.47 10.00 14.28
C THR A 16 -1.43 10.07 13.17
N PRO A 17 -0.64 11.16 13.06
CA PRO A 17 0.48 11.23 12.13
C PRO A 17 1.65 10.35 12.61
N ILE A 18 2.47 9.89 11.68
CA ILE A 18 3.74 9.19 11.97
C ILE A 18 4.73 10.16 12.63
N SER A 19 4.78 11.38 12.11
CA SER A 19 5.64 12.43 12.64
C SER A 19 5.06 13.82 12.40
N THR A 20 5.44 14.76 13.26
CA THR A 20 5.19 16.21 13.05
C THR A 20 6.46 16.97 13.24
N LYS A 21 6.66 18.03 12.45
CA LYS A 21 7.78 18.94 12.60
C LYS A 21 7.47 20.35 12.11
N THR A 22 8.26 21.30 12.59
CA THR A 22 8.29 22.67 12.10
C THR A 22 9.55 22.87 11.27
N TYR A 23 9.41 23.59 10.15
CA TYR A 23 10.52 23.93 9.27
C TYR A 23 10.60 25.45 9.12
N PRO A 24 11.73 26.10 9.47
CA PRO A 24 11.90 27.54 9.34
C PRO A 24 12.00 27.93 7.84
N LEU A 25 11.42 29.06 7.51
CA LEU A 25 11.45 29.62 6.15
C LEU A 25 11.97 31.07 6.16
N PRO A 26 12.55 31.54 5.05
CA PRO A 26 13.05 32.92 4.94
C PRO A 26 11.90 33.94 4.93
N GLY A 27 12.19 35.11 5.45
CA GLY A 27 11.31 36.29 5.49
C GLY A 27 11.88 37.36 6.39
N ALA A 28 11.53 38.63 6.17
CA ALA A 28 11.88 39.73 7.08
C ALA A 28 11.27 39.45 8.48
N ASP A 29 10.03 38.98 8.50
CA ASP A 29 9.44 38.32 9.66
C ASP A 29 9.69 36.80 9.52
N LEU A 30 10.18 36.16 10.57
CA LEU A 30 10.42 34.71 10.57
C LEU A 30 9.19 33.94 10.11
N ARG A 31 9.34 33.18 9.04
CA ARG A 31 8.29 32.30 8.49
C ARG A 31 8.57 30.84 8.82
N SER A 32 7.56 30.01 8.75
CA SER A 32 7.70 28.59 9.02
C SER A 32 6.67 27.76 8.25
N ALA A 33 6.93 26.46 8.13
CA ALA A 33 5.96 25.47 7.72
C ALA A 33 5.70 24.49 8.85
N ALA A 34 4.44 24.17 9.11
CA ALA A 34 4.04 23.05 9.96
C ALA A 34 3.80 21.84 9.09
N ILE A 35 4.37 20.69 9.47
CA ILE A 35 4.39 19.49 8.64
C ILE A 35 3.86 18.32 9.47
N ALA A 36 2.93 17.56 8.91
CA ALA A 36 2.46 16.30 9.45
C ALA A 36 2.63 15.19 8.41
N GLU A 37 3.35 14.15 8.78
CA GLU A 37 3.56 12.97 7.95
C GLU A 37 2.59 11.87 8.37
N PHE A 38 1.83 11.36 7.42
CA PHE A 38 0.95 10.21 7.55
C PHE A 38 1.51 9.02 6.75
N GLU A 39 0.88 7.87 6.86
CA GLU A 39 1.34 6.65 6.20
C GLU A 39 1.54 6.82 4.68
N ASN A 40 0.57 7.42 4.00
CA ASN A 40 0.54 7.50 2.53
C ASN A 40 0.70 8.91 1.98
N TYR A 41 0.77 9.92 2.83
CA TYR A 41 0.89 11.33 2.41
C TYR A 41 1.51 12.21 3.48
N VAL A 42 1.90 13.39 3.07
CA VAL A 42 2.40 14.47 3.95
C VAL A 42 1.55 15.71 3.71
N VAL A 43 1.26 16.45 4.77
CA VAL A 43 0.58 17.75 4.70
C VAL A 43 1.52 18.82 5.23
N ILE A 44 1.65 19.89 4.48
CA ILE A 44 2.44 21.08 4.83
C ILE A 44 1.49 22.28 4.91
N SER A 45 1.48 22.99 6.02
CA SER A 45 0.81 24.29 6.18
C SER A 45 1.84 25.39 6.27
N THR A 46 1.69 26.42 5.46
CA THR A 46 2.65 27.54 5.42
C THR A 46 1.96 28.89 5.20
N HIS A 47 2.63 29.95 5.63
CA HIS A 47 2.31 31.34 5.29
C HIS A 47 3.62 31.98 4.82
N LEU A 48 3.73 32.21 3.52
CA LEU A 48 4.95 32.68 2.89
C LEU A 48 5.20 34.17 3.13
N ALA A 49 6.42 34.62 2.86
CA ALA A 49 6.83 36.00 3.05
C ALA A 49 6.18 36.95 2.03
N LEU A 50 6.12 38.25 2.35
CA LEU A 50 5.65 39.29 1.45
C LEU A 50 6.66 39.58 0.32
N GLU A 51 7.94 39.32 0.56
CA GLU A 51 9.03 39.57 -0.39
C GLU A 51 9.13 38.41 -1.40
N GLU A 52 9.08 38.70 -2.68
CA GLU A 52 9.13 37.71 -3.76
C GLU A 52 10.36 36.79 -3.66
N ASN A 53 11.55 37.35 -3.41
CA ASN A 53 12.77 36.56 -3.30
C ASN A 53 12.70 35.53 -2.19
N ASN A 54 12.11 35.87 -1.04
CA ASN A 54 11.92 34.96 0.09
C ASN A 54 10.87 33.89 -0.23
N ARG A 55 9.81 34.20 -0.99
CA ARG A 55 8.84 33.22 -1.49
C ARG A 55 9.48 32.21 -2.44
N VAL A 56 10.29 32.69 -3.39
CA VAL A 56 11.02 31.84 -4.34
C VAL A 56 11.96 30.88 -3.60
N GLU A 57 12.70 31.40 -2.62
CA GLU A 57 13.60 30.58 -1.81
C GLU A 57 12.83 29.56 -0.96
N SER A 58 11.70 29.97 -0.35
CA SER A 58 10.82 29.07 0.37
C SER A 58 10.28 27.95 -0.51
N ALA A 59 9.89 28.26 -1.77
CA ALA A 59 9.43 27.25 -2.72
C ALA A 59 10.49 26.19 -2.99
N LYS A 60 11.76 26.59 -3.18
CA LYS A 60 12.89 25.66 -3.37
C LYS A 60 13.10 24.77 -2.15
N GLN A 61 13.20 25.37 -0.95
CA GLN A 61 13.46 24.65 0.29
C GLN A 61 12.32 23.66 0.59
N LEU A 62 11.06 24.06 0.41
CA LEU A 62 9.91 23.18 0.61
C LEU A 62 9.83 22.08 -0.46
N THR A 63 10.27 22.34 -1.68
CA THR A 63 10.38 21.35 -2.74
C THR A 63 11.42 20.29 -2.39
N ASP A 64 12.62 20.70 -2.01
CA ASP A 64 13.69 19.79 -1.63
C ASP A 64 13.28 18.93 -0.44
N LEU A 65 12.67 19.55 0.56
CA LEU A 65 12.15 18.85 1.72
C LEU A 65 11.03 17.86 1.33
N ALA A 66 10.06 18.29 0.52
CA ALA A 66 8.92 17.46 0.11
C ALA A 66 9.37 16.20 -0.66
N LYS A 67 10.38 16.32 -1.51
CA LYS A 67 10.95 15.19 -2.26
C LYS A 67 11.60 14.12 -1.38
N THR A 68 11.99 14.46 -0.15
CA THR A 68 12.58 13.47 0.78
C THR A 68 11.57 12.46 1.30
N TYR A 69 10.27 12.74 1.20
CA TYR A 69 9.24 11.87 1.77
C TYR A 69 8.85 10.67 0.91
N ASN A 70 9.14 10.71 -0.38
CA ASN A 70 8.72 9.67 -1.32
C ASN A 70 7.23 9.26 -1.19
N LYS A 71 6.39 10.26 -0.93
CA LYS A 71 4.93 10.14 -0.72
C LYS A 71 4.21 11.28 -1.45
N VAL A 72 2.90 11.17 -1.58
CA VAL A 72 2.08 12.33 -1.98
C VAL A 72 2.26 13.44 -0.97
N VAL A 73 2.58 14.64 -1.43
CA VAL A 73 2.74 15.82 -0.56
C VAL A 73 1.75 16.88 -0.98
N TYR A 74 0.94 17.31 -0.01
CA TYR A 74 0.01 18.42 -0.10
C TYR A 74 0.60 19.61 0.65
N MET A 75 0.63 20.78 0.03
CA MET A 75 0.99 22.02 0.69
C MET A 75 -0.13 23.03 0.53
N ALA A 76 -0.56 23.62 1.63
CA ALA A 76 -1.62 24.62 1.66
C ALA A 76 -1.25 25.82 2.51
N GLY A 77 -1.82 26.98 2.16
CA GLY A 77 -1.67 28.20 2.96
C GLY A 77 -1.78 29.47 2.13
N ASP A 78 -1.49 30.59 2.79
CA ASP A 78 -1.35 31.90 2.18
C ASP A 78 0.05 32.03 1.57
N PHE A 79 0.09 32.10 0.22
CA PHE A 79 1.35 32.22 -0.51
C PHE A 79 1.76 33.68 -0.74
N ASN A 80 0.91 34.66 -0.35
CA ASN A 80 1.14 36.09 -0.55
C ASN A 80 1.50 36.47 -2.00
N GLU A 81 0.97 35.73 -2.98
CA GLU A 81 1.24 35.93 -4.41
C GLU A 81 -0.01 35.65 -5.24
N ASP A 82 -0.40 36.56 -6.11
CA ASP A 82 -1.54 36.43 -7.01
C ASP A 82 -1.15 36.39 -8.51
N LEU A 83 0.13 36.65 -8.85
CA LEU A 83 0.64 36.60 -10.21
C LEU A 83 1.02 35.17 -10.62
N MET A 84 0.05 34.44 -11.16
CA MET A 84 0.21 33.03 -11.57
C MET A 84 1.29 32.75 -12.62
N ASN A 85 1.79 33.79 -13.28
CA ASN A 85 2.91 33.74 -14.25
C ASN A 85 4.14 34.57 -13.77
N GLY A 86 4.16 35.01 -12.51
CA GLY A 86 5.29 35.64 -11.87
C GLY A 86 6.44 34.66 -11.55
N THR A 87 7.55 35.23 -11.04
CA THR A 87 8.79 34.46 -10.74
C THR A 87 8.53 33.34 -9.76
N PHE A 88 7.76 33.61 -8.70
CA PHE A 88 7.43 32.61 -7.68
C PHE A 88 6.68 31.40 -8.25
N PHE A 89 5.56 31.61 -8.97
CA PHE A 89 4.81 30.50 -9.55
C PHE A 89 5.54 29.82 -10.71
N THR A 90 6.42 30.53 -11.41
CA THR A 90 7.30 29.91 -12.42
C THR A 90 8.25 28.91 -11.75
N GLU A 91 8.82 29.25 -10.60
CA GLU A 91 9.67 28.33 -9.82
C GLU A 91 8.85 27.19 -9.22
N LEU A 92 7.78 27.49 -8.49
CA LEU A 92 6.93 26.52 -7.83
C LEU A 92 6.39 25.45 -8.81
N LYS A 93 5.87 25.88 -9.95
CA LYS A 93 5.28 25.01 -10.98
C LYS A 93 6.27 24.09 -11.70
N LYS A 94 7.57 24.18 -11.46
CA LYS A 94 8.51 23.17 -11.96
C LYS A 94 8.18 21.81 -11.40
N GLU A 95 7.87 21.74 -10.10
CA GLU A 95 7.68 20.50 -9.36
C GLU A 95 6.28 20.33 -8.77
N TRP A 96 5.53 21.42 -8.62
CA TRP A 96 4.21 21.43 -8.00
C TRP A 96 3.11 21.73 -9.01
N GLU A 97 1.96 21.17 -8.78
CA GLU A 97 0.70 21.48 -9.46
C GLU A 97 -0.21 22.27 -8.52
N VAL A 98 -0.79 23.37 -9.03
CA VAL A 98 -1.79 24.16 -8.30
C VAL A 98 -3.15 23.47 -8.50
N VAL A 99 -3.73 22.98 -7.43
CA VAL A 99 -4.94 22.13 -7.47
C VAL A 99 -6.16 22.79 -6.81
N SER A 100 -5.96 23.94 -6.14
CA SER A 100 -7.07 24.70 -5.56
C SER A 100 -7.89 25.44 -6.60
N SER A 101 -9.15 25.78 -6.24
CA SER A 101 -10.06 26.63 -7.03
C SER A 101 -9.38 27.88 -7.57
N THR A 102 -9.82 28.34 -8.73
CA THR A 102 -9.32 29.59 -9.33
C THR A 102 -9.99 30.85 -8.78
N GLU A 103 -10.91 30.70 -7.82
CA GLU A 103 -11.62 31.81 -7.20
C GLU A 103 -10.72 32.61 -6.23
N ASN A 104 -11.08 33.87 -6.04
CA ASN A 104 -10.35 34.77 -5.14
C ASN A 104 -10.65 34.46 -3.68
N THR A 105 -9.64 34.63 -2.81
CA THR A 105 -9.74 34.33 -1.37
C THR A 105 -9.62 35.57 -0.49
N PHE A 106 -9.10 36.68 -1.02
CA PHE A 106 -8.80 37.89 -0.25
C PHE A 106 -9.20 39.19 -0.99
N PRO A 107 -9.63 40.26 -0.28
CA PRO A 107 -10.13 40.25 1.08
C PRO A 107 -11.57 39.70 1.16
N THR A 108 -12.00 39.26 2.33
CA THR A 108 -13.42 38.91 2.55
C THR A 108 -14.35 40.11 2.32
N GLY A 109 -15.62 39.81 1.97
CA GLY A 109 -16.60 40.80 1.59
C GLY A 109 -16.55 41.16 0.10
N GLN A 110 -15.38 41.36 -0.48
CA GLN A 110 -15.19 41.67 -1.91
C GLN A 110 -13.81 41.18 -2.39
N ALA A 111 -13.69 39.83 -2.52
CA ALA A 111 -12.43 39.19 -2.87
C ALA A 111 -11.96 39.59 -4.27
N THR A 112 -10.76 40.15 -4.36
CA THR A 112 -10.12 40.62 -5.60
C THR A 112 -8.81 39.92 -5.88
N LYS A 113 -8.25 39.15 -4.90
CA LYS A 113 -6.99 38.44 -5.02
C LYS A 113 -7.15 36.97 -4.65
N ARG A 114 -6.44 36.13 -5.37
CA ARG A 114 -6.25 34.72 -5.06
C ARG A 114 -4.84 34.54 -4.52
N ILE A 115 -4.68 34.50 -3.20
CA ILE A 115 -3.38 34.37 -2.52
C ILE A 115 -3.27 33.12 -1.65
N ASP A 116 -4.38 32.42 -1.43
CA ASP A 116 -4.42 31.14 -0.74
C ASP A 116 -4.50 30.00 -1.75
N PHE A 117 -3.68 28.99 -1.54
CA PHE A 117 -3.54 27.89 -2.48
C PHE A 117 -3.44 26.54 -1.78
N VAL A 118 -3.86 25.51 -2.51
CA VAL A 118 -3.44 24.12 -2.29
C VAL A 118 -2.67 23.67 -3.51
N VAL A 119 -1.50 23.11 -3.28
CA VAL A 119 -0.63 22.55 -4.31
C VAL A 119 -0.20 21.13 -3.93
N THR A 120 0.12 20.31 -4.92
CA THR A 120 0.65 18.96 -4.73
C THR A 120 1.93 18.80 -5.53
N LEU A 121 2.86 17.96 -5.05
CA LEU A 121 3.97 17.53 -5.91
C LEU A 121 3.40 16.83 -7.14
N LYS A 122 4.02 17.04 -8.30
CA LYS A 122 3.65 16.34 -9.55
C LYS A 122 3.94 14.85 -9.49
N THR A 123 4.89 14.46 -8.68
CA THR A 123 5.31 13.07 -8.50
C THR A 123 5.48 12.77 -7.00
N PRO A 124 4.75 11.79 -6.47
CA PRO A 124 3.70 11.01 -7.12
C PRO A 124 2.41 11.83 -7.38
N PRO A 125 1.69 11.56 -8.48
CA PRO A 125 0.50 12.32 -8.84
C PRO A 125 -0.66 12.04 -7.87
N THR A 126 -1.57 13.01 -7.76
CA THR A 126 -2.81 12.86 -6.99
C THR A 126 -4.03 13.19 -7.85
N ILE A 127 -5.20 12.73 -7.44
CA ILE A 127 -6.46 13.01 -8.14
C ILE A 127 -7.30 13.95 -7.28
N VAL A 128 -7.52 15.14 -7.80
CA VAL A 128 -8.45 16.11 -7.20
C VAL A 128 -9.88 15.72 -7.58
N VAL A 129 -10.73 15.54 -6.58
CA VAL A 129 -12.16 15.25 -6.75
C VAL A 129 -12.95 16.54 -6.82
N LYS A 130 -12.62 17.51 -5.96
CA LYS A 130 -13.31 18.80 -5.86
C LYS A 130 -12.42 19.83 -5.19
N SER A 131 -12.57 21.08 -5.60
CA SER A 131 -11.96 22.23 -4.93
C SER A 131 -12.84 23.46 -5.04
N ASN A 132 -13.05 24.16 -3.94
CA ASN A 132 -13.84 25.41 -3.91
C ASN A 132 -13.33 26.37 -2.84
N VAL A 133 -13.66 27.65 -3.00
CA VAL A 133 -13.63 28.65 -1.94
C VAL A 133 -14.98 28.68 -1.21
N ILE A 134 -14.96 28.82 0.09
CA ILE A 134 -16.18 28.83 0.91
C ILE A 134 -16.60 30.27 1.20
N TYR A 135 -17.47 30.79 0.37
CA TYR A 135 -18.05 32.13 0.59
C TYR A 135 -19.24 32.12 1.53
N ASN A 136 -19.95 31.00 1.62
CA ASN A 136 -21.11 30.82 2.47
C ASN A 136 -21.04 29.49 3.21
N LEU A 137 -21.41 29.49 4.48
CA LEU A 137 -21.52 28.29 5.31
C LEU A 137 -22.72 28.46 6.23
N ASP A 138 -23.63 27.47 6.25
CA ASP A 138 -24.85 27.52 7.06
C ASP A 138 -24.55 27.82 8.53
N GLY A 139 -25.23 28.85 9.06
CA GLY A 139 -25.07 29.28 10.46
C GLY A 139 -23.79 30.04 10.77
N VAL A 140 -22.92 30.30 9.77
CA VAL A 140 -21.66 31.04 9.98
C VAL A 140 -21.54 32.20 9.01
N ASN A 141 -21.29 33.39 9.52
CA ASN A 141 -20.92 34.53 8.68
C ASN A 141 -19.44 34.46 8.34
N VAL A 142 -19.10 33.80 7.23
CA VAL A 142 -17.71 33.54 6.84
C VAL A 142 -16.92 34.84 6.64
N ALA A 143 -17.57 35.92 6.17
CA ALA A 143 -16.92 37.19 5.88
C ALA A 143 -16.39 37.96 7.08
N ILE A 144 -16.81 37.59 8.30
CA ILE A 144 -16.34 38.25 9.54
C ILE A 144 -15.41 37.39 10.39
N THR A 145 -15.18 36.11 9.99
CA THR A 145 -14.33 35.19 10.75
C THR A 145 -12.84 35.42 10.49
N SER A 146 -12.50 35.92 9.30
CA SER A 146 -11.16 36.24 8.84
C SER A 146 -11.25 37.25 7.70
N ASP A 147 -10.16 37.91 7.36
CA ASP A 147 -9.99 38.70 6.14
C ASP A 147 -9.71 37.83 4.89
N HIS A 148 -9.55 36.51 5.05
CA HIS A 148 -9.48 35.53 3.98
C HIS A 148 -10.67 34.58 3.98
N TYR A 149 -11.16 34.22 2.79
CA TYR A 149 -12.11 33.14 2.65
C TYR A 149 -11.41 31.77 2.73
N PRO A 150 -11.96 30.80 3.49
CA PRO A 150 -11.41 29.45 3.52
C PRO A 150 -11.61 28.76 2.18
N LEU A 151 -10.65 27.89 1.84
CA LEU A 151 -10.74 27.03 0.67
C LEU A 151 -10.48 25.58 1.05
N TYR A 152 -10.96 24.65 0.24
CA TYR A 152 -10.71 23.24 0.42
C TYR A 152 -10.46 22.52 -0.91
N CYS A 153 -9.75 21.38 -0.80
CA CYS A 153 -9.60 20.42 -1.87
C CYS A 153 -9.91 19.02 -1.33
N ASP A 154 -10.77 18.31 -2.04
CA ASP A 154 -11.02 16.88 -1.82
C ASP A 154 -10.17 16.08 -2.80
N PHE A 155 -9.47 15.09 -2.29
CA PHE A 155 -8.62 14.21 -3.08
C PHE A 155 -9.14 12.78 -3.00
N LYS A 156 -8.98 12.00 -4.08
CA LYS A 156 -9.01 10.55 -3.89
C LYS A 156 -7.96 10.20 -2.84
N LYS A 157 -8.33 9.34 -1.88
CA LYS A 157 -7.39 8.85 -0.88
C LYS A 157 -6.15 8.35 -1.63
N PRO A 158 -4.95 8.83 -1.33
CA PRO A 158 -3.75 8.28 -1.93
C PRO A 158 -3.73 6.79 -1.59
N THR A 159 -4.04 5.96 -2.56
CA THR A 159 -3.66 4.56 -2.50
C THR A 159 -2.16 4.64 -2.54
N GLY A 160 -1.49 4.33 -1.44
CA GLY A 160 -0.06 4.56 -1.30
C GLY A 160 0.62 4.18 -2.60
N LEU A 161 1.34 5.14 -3.19
CA LEU A 161 2.38 4.82 -4.12
C LEU A 161 3.44 4.15 -3.25
N GLY A 162 3.16 2.88 -2.90
CA GLY A 162 4.15 2.01 -2.35
C GLY A 162 5.32 1.98 -3.34
N GLU A 163 6.45 1.57 -2.87
CA GLU A 163 7.64 1.32 -3.72
C GLU A 163 7.31 0.41 -4.92
N TYR A 164 6.11 -0.15 -4.92
CA TYR A 164 5.53 -1.01 -5.98
C TYR A 164 4.17 -0.44 -6.43
N PRO A 165 4.14 0.60 -7.27
CA PRO A 165 2.90 1.20 -7.75
C PRO A 165 2.09 0.18 -8.56
N LYS A 166 0.76 0.20 -8.40
CA LYS A 166 -0.18 -0.61 -9.16
C LYS A 166 -0.96 0.29 -10.11
N ALA A 167 -1.06 -0.09 -11.39
CA ALA A 167 -1.84 0.66 -12.37
C ALA A 167 -3.35 0.67 -12.00
N GLU A 168 -4.03 1.75 -12.35
CA GLU A 168 -5.47 1.86 -12.11
C GLU A 168 -6.21 0.78 -12.92
N GLY A 169 -7.11 0.07 -12.26
CA GLY A 169 -7.87 -1.04 -12.88
C GLY A 169 -7.14 -2.39 -12.88
N ASP A 170 -5.87 -2.46 -12.48
CA ASP A 170 -5.18 -3.73 -12.37
C ASP A 170 -5.57 -4.49 -11.09
N LEU A 171 -5.65 -5.80 -11.21
CA LEU A 171 -5.78 -6.74 -10.10
C LEU A 171 -4.39 -7.11 -9.60
N ARG A 172 -4.06 -6.84 -8.34
CA ARG A 172 -2.83 -7.34 -7.70
C ARG A 172 -3.13 -8.56 -6.85
N ILE A 173 -2.46 -9.66 -7.17
CA ILE A 173 -2.48 -10.89 -6.35
C ILE A 173 -1.09 -11.06 -5.75
N GLY A 174 -1.02 -11.17 -4.42
CA GLY A 174 0.21 -11.34 -3.66
C GLY A 174 0.32 -12.68 -2.97
N ASN A 175 1.54 -13.07 -2.63
CA ASN A 175 1.85 -14.26 -1.84
C ASN A 175 2.88 -13.93 -0.76
N TYR A 176 2.71 -14.48 0.45
CA TYR A 176 3.66 -14.29 1.52
C TYR A 176 3.68 -15.49 2.49
N PHE A 177 4.83 -16.13 2.62
CA PHE A 177 5.07 -17.16 3.64
C PHE A 177 5.47 -16.49 4.97
N LEU A 178 4.73 -16.74 6.06
CA LEU A 178 4.78 -15.95 7.28
C LEU A 178 5.61 -16.54 8.42
N THR A 179 5.96 -17.83 8.37
CA THR A 179 6.60 -18.51 9.51
C THR A 179 5.86 -18.19 10.84
N TYR A 180 4.52 -18.36 10.85
CA TYR A 180 3.60 -18.01 11.96
C TYR A 180 3.84 -16.60 12.55
N CYS A 181 4.06 -15.62 11.70
CA CYS A 181 4.36 -14.22 12.03
C CYS A 181 5.61 -14.01 12.90
N LYS A 182 6.48 -15.04 13.00
CA LYS A 182 7.75 -14.97 13.71
C LYS A 182 8.85 -14.51 12.77
N GLY A 183 9.41 -13.37 13.11
CA GLY A 183 10.54 -12.79 12.38
C GLY A 183 11.83 -13.57 12.53
N THR A 184 12.83 -13.20 11.72
CA THR A 184 14.21 -13.73 11.82
C THR A 184 14.89 -13.31 13.13
N ASP A 185 14.37 -12.28 13.80
CA ASP A 185 14.72 -11.84 15.15
C ASP A 185 14.12 -12.72 16.27
N GLY A 186 13.29 -13.70 15.92
CA GLY A 186 12.63 -14.59 16.86
C GLY A 186 11.33 -14.02 17.49
N VAL A 187 10.93 -12.79 17.13
CA VAL A 187 9.76 -12.11 17.69
C VAL A 187 8.54 -12.33 16.81
N ILE A 188 7.39 -12.70 17.42
CA ILE A 188 6.08 -12.70 16.75
C ILE A 188 5.57 -11.25 16.77
N ASP A 189 5.41 -10.63 15.59
CA ASP A 189 5.03 -9.22 15.47
C ASP A 189 3.96 -9.04 14.39
N TYR A 190 2.71 -8.97 14.84
CA TYR A 190 1.54 -8.78 13.97
C TYR A 190 1.46 -7.38 13.38
N ASP A 191 2.00 -6.36 14.05
CA ASP A 191 2.01 -4.99 13.54
C ASP A 191 2.96 -4.85 12.36
N ARG A 192 4.15 -5.44 12.48
CA ARG A 192 5.14 -5.49 11.40
C ARG A 192 4.59 -6.25 10.19
N THR A 193 4.08 -7.46 10.41
CA THR A 193 3.53 -8.29 9.33
C THR A 193 2.30 -7.66 8.68
N GLY A 194 1.39 -7.11 9.48
CA GLY A 194 0.19 -6.42 8.99
C GLY A 194 0.51 -5.18 8.16
N ARG A 195 1.52 -4.38 8.58
CA ARG A 195 2.00 -3.24 7.78
C ARG A 195 2.58 -3.66 6.44
N ILE A 196 3.32 -4.76 6.38
CA ILE A 196 3.84 -5.29 5.11
C ILE A 196 2.68 -5.66 4.19
N ILE A 197 1.71 -6.45 4.69
CA ILE A 197 0.53 -6.86 3.91
C ILE A 197 -0.26 -5.65 3.40
N ALA A 198 -0.52 -4.65 4.26
CA ALA A 198 -1.20 -3.43 3.87
C ALA A 198 -0.44 -2.66 2.76
N LYS A 199 0.90 -2.58 2.88
CA LYS A 199 1.77 -1.88 1.92
C LYS A 199 1.97 -2.62 0.60
N MET A 200 1.73 -3.92 0.54
CA MET A 200 1.66 -4.65 -0.73
C MET A 200 0.58 -4.07 -1.66
N ASN A 201 -0.42 -3.40 -1.10
CA ASN A 201 -1.58 -2.87 -1.82
C ASN A 201 -2.25 -3.91 -2.74
N ALA A 202 -2.21 -5.18 -2.32
CA ALA A 202 -2.82 -6.27 -3.06
C ALA A 202 -4.34 -6.30 -2.87
N ASP A 203 -5.04 -6.80 -3.88
CA ASP A 203 -6.47 -7.05 -3.80
C ASP A 203 -6.74 -8.41 -3.15
N ILE A 204 -5.81 -9.35 -3.36
CA ILE A 204 -5.82 -10.69 -2.76
C ILE A 204 -4.40 -11.02 -2.29
N VAL A 205 -4.26 -11.58 -1.09
CA VAL A 205 -2.98 -12.07 -0.55
C VAL A 205 -3.13 -13.50 -0.07
N CYS A 206 -2.38 -14.41 -0.68
CA CYS A 206 -2.23 -15.79 -0.21
C CYS A 206 -1.15 -15.86 0.87
N LEU A 207 -1.50 -16.42 2.02
CA LEU A 207 -0.63 -16.49 3.18
C LEU A 207 -0.42 -17.95 3.59
N GLN A 208 0.81 -18.34 3.89
CA GLN A 208 1.13 -19.68 4.33
C GLN A 208 1.89 -19.64 5.66
N GLY A 209 1.81 -20.74 6.42
CA GLY A 209 2.47 -20.86 7.71
C GLY A 209 1.78 -20.05 8.80
N LEU A 210 0.46 -20.19 8.93
CA LEU A 210 -0.39 -19.49 9.88
C LEU A 210 -0.82 -20.40 11.02
N ASP A 211 -0.78 -19.86 12.23
CA ASP A 211 -1.43 -20.45 13.41
C ASP A 211 -2.80 -19.81 13.64
N LYS A 212 -3.75 -20.65 14.05
CA LYS A 212 -5.04 -20.24 14.54
C LYS A 212 -5.24 -20.80 15.94
N GLU A 213 -5.25 -19.91 16.93
CA GLU A 213 -5.52 -20.22 18.34
C GLU A 213 -4.60 -21.28 18.96
N THR A 214 -3.34 -21.41 18.47
CA THR A 214 -2.37 -22.35 19.02
C THR A 214 -1.71 -21.80 20.29
N GLU A 215 -1.13 -22.71 21.12
CA GLU A 215 -0.30 -22.30 22.26
C GLU A 215 0.82 -21.34 21.83
N ARG A 216 1.44 -21.57 20.68
CA ARG A 216 2.54 -20.76 20.13
C ARG A 216 2.10 -19.36 19.72
N SER A 217 0.86 -19.20 19.29
CA SER A 217 0.26 -17.90 18.98
C SER A 217 -0.47 -17.26 20.17
N GLU A 218 -0.31 -17.85 21.38
CA GLU A 218 -0.96 -17.38 22.61
C GLU A 218 -2.51 -17.33 22.49
N GLY A 219 -3.09 -18.32 21.76
CA GLY A 219 -4.52 -18.37 21.51
C GLY A 219 -5.03 -17.37 20.47
N ILE A 220 -4.13 -16.69 19.74
CA ILE A 220 -4.51 -15.70 18.73
C ILE A 220 -4.77 -16.37 17.39
N ASP A 221 -5.88 -15.98 16.74
CA ASP A 221 -6.12 -16.23 15.31
C ASP A 221 -5.30 -15.20 14.49
N GLN A 222 -4.14 -15.67 14.00
CA GLN A 222 -3.19 -14.80 13.29
C GLN A 222 -3.79 -14.20 12.02
N LEU A 223 -4.56 -15.00 11.25
CA LEU A 223 -5.15 -14.53 10.01
C LEU A 223 -6.16 -13.41 10.25
N ASN A 224 -7.01 -13.56 11.26
CA ASN A 224 -8.00 -12.54 11.60
C ASN A 224 -7.34 -11.22 12.05
N VAL A 225 -6.29 -11.28 12.88
CA VAL A 225 -5.55 -10.08 13.27
C VAL A 225 -4.92 -9.38 12.07
N LEU A 226 -4.34 -10.12 11.13
CA LEU A 226 -3.74 -9.56 9.91
C LEU A 226 -4.81 -8.97 8.98
N ALA A 227 -5.98 -9.61 8.87
CA ALA A 227 -7.12 -9.11 8.11
C ALA A 227 -7.59 -7.74 8.61
N GLN A 228 -7.74 -7.59 9.94
CA GLN A 228 -8.12 -6.31 10.55
C GLN A 228 -7.09 -5.20 10.25
N LYS A 229 -5.78 -5.52 10.36
CA LYS A 229 -4.70 -4.56 10.08
C LYS A 229 -4.63 -4.16 8.59
N ALA A 230 -4.95 -5.08 7.69
CA ALA A 230 -4.96 -4.83 6.25
C ALA A 230 -6.31 -4.30 5.73
N ASN A 231 -7.35 -4.30 6.56
CA ASN A 231 -8.75 -4.00 6.19
C ASN A 231 -9.23 -4.88 5.03
N MET A 232 -9.12 -6.20 5.22
CA MET A 232 -9.47 -7.25 4.26
C MET A 232 -10.33 -8.33 4.91
N HIS A 233 -11.08 -9.10 4.11
CA HIS A 233 -11.76 -10.32 4.55
C HIS A 233 -10.75 -11.45 4.67
N ASP A 234 -10.98 -12.39 5.59
CA ASP A 234 -10.10 -13.52 5.85
C ASP A 234 -10.79 -14.88 5.67
N TYR A 235 -10.05 -15.79 5.05
CA TYR A 235 -10.47 -17.18 4.85
C TYR A 235 -9.31 -18.12 5.21
N PHE A 236 -9.56 -19.04 6.16
CA PHE A 236 -8.55 -19.98 6.64
C PHE A 236 -8.85 -21.41 6.18
N ALA A 237 -7.80 -22.17 5.83
CA ALA A 237 -7.86 -23.60 5.56
C ALA A 237 -6.87 -24.36 6.46
N LYS A 238 -7.40 -25.24 7.30
CA LYS A 238 -6.64 -26.07 8.23
C LYS A 238 -5.89 -27.17 7.50
N ALA A 239 -4.60 -27.30 7.79
CA ALA A 239 -3.79 -28.46 7.44
C ALA A 239 -3.81 -29.50 8.55
N ILE A 240 -3.49 -29.10 9.77
CA ILE A 240 -3.39 -29.97 10.95
C ILE A 240 -3.94 -29.31 12.21
N ASP A 241 -4.31 -30.10 13.20
CA ASP A 241 -4.40 -29.67 14.58
C ASP A 241 -2.99 -29.51 15.15
N TYR A 242 -2.72 -28.40 15.81
CA TYR A 242 -1.39 -28.11 16.32
C TYR A 242 -1.46 -27.38 17.67
N LYS A 243 -0.91 -27.97 18.71
CA LYS A 243 -0.77 -27.38 20.06
C LYS A 243 -2.01 -26.62 20.55
N GLY A 244 -3.15 -27.31 20.57
CA GLY A 244 -4.41 -26.77 21.08
C GLY A 244 -5.23 -25.92 20.10
N GLY A 245 -4.69 -25.58 18.95
CA GLY A 245 -5.33 -24.87 17.87
C GLY A 245 -5.12 -25.53 16.52
N GLU A 246 -5.05 -24.74 15.45
CA GLU A 246 -4.92 -25.19 14.07
C GLU A 246 -3.72 -24.52 13.39
N PHE A 247 -3.10 -25.23 12.44
CA PHE A 247 -2.06 -24.68 11.56
C PHE A 247 -2.48 -24.87 10.10
N GLY A 248 -2.22 -23.85 9.24
CA GLY A 248 -2.68 -23.93 7.87
C GLY A 248 -2.24 -22.79 6.96
N VAL A 249 -3.10 -22.54 5.96
CA VAL A 249 -2.95 -21.47 4.98
C VAL A 249 -4.15 -20.55 5.02
N GLY A 250 -3.97 -19.29 4.55
CA GLY A 250 -5.03 -18.30 4.52
C GLY A 250 -5.04 -17.51 3.23
N ILE A 251 -6.17 -16.89 2.95
CA ILE A 251 -6.32 -15.85 1.92
C ILE A 251 -6.96 -14.62 2.55
N LEU A 252 -6.34 -13.47 2.32
CA LEU A 252 -6.93 -12.17 2.56
C LEU A 252 -7.41 -11.57 1.25
N THR A 253 -8.59 -10.95 1.23
CA THR A 253 -9.17 -10.35 0.03
C THR A 253 -9.95 -9.08 0.34
N LYS A 254 -9.89 -8.08 -0.58
CA LYS A 254 -10.68 -6.85 -0.46
C LYS A 254 -12.15 -7.05 -0.82
N GLU A 255 -12.43 -7.96 -1.75
CA GLU A 255 -13.78 -8.27 -2.22
C GLU A 255 -14.20 -9.65 -1.73
N GLU A 256 -15.48 -9.81 -1.40
CA GLU A 256 -16.03 -11.13 -1.04
C GLU A 256 -16.05 -12.05 -2.27
N PRO A 257 -15.55 -13.29 -2.13
CA PRO A 257 -15.56 -14.25 -3.24
C PRO A 257 -16.95 -14.87 -3.45
N VAL A 258 -17.15 -15.41 -4.65
CA VAL A 258 -18.34 -16.20 -5.01
C VAL A 258 -18.42 -17.51 -4.23
N SER A 259 -17.27 -18.19 -4.08
CA SER A 259 -17.16 -19.43 -3.30
C SER A 259 -15.78 -19.62 -2.69
N VAL A 260 -15.70 -20.41 -1.62
CA VAL A 260 -14.46 -20.77 -0.91
C VAL A 260 -14.44 -22.26 -0.63
N ASP A 261 -13.57 -22.98 -1.30
CA ASP A 261 -13.34 -24.41 -1.09
C ASP A 261 -12.04 -24.67 -0.36
N ARG A 262 -12.08 -25.64 0.57
CA ARG A 262 -10.93 -26.02 1.40
C ARG A 262 -10.62 -27.47 1.20
N TYR A 263 -9.35 -27.79 1.00
CA TYR A 263 -8.88 -29.14 0.73
C TYR A 263 -7.75 -29.53 1.67
N GLN A 264 -7.86 -30.70 2.29
CA GLN A 264 -6.70 -31.34 2.89
C GLN A 264 -5.90 -32.06 1.79
N MET A 265 -4.60 -31.84 1.80
CA MET A 265 -3.67 -32.41 0.84
C MET A 265 -2.74 -33.38 1.54
N ALA A 266 -2.39 -34.48 0.86
CA ALA A 266 -1.47 -35.46 1.44
C ALA A 266 -0.07 -34.86 1.61
N GLY A 267 0.53 -35.10 2.78
CA GLY A 267 1.93 -34.81 3.07
C GLY A 267 2.64 -36.05 3.61
N LYS A 268 3.97 -36.01 3.69
CA LYS A 268 4.78 -37.16 4.13
C LYS A 268 4.68 -37.40 5.63
N SER A 269 4.81 -36.34 6.42
CA SER A 269 4.80 -36.43 7.90
C SER A 269 3.55 -35.79 8.50
N GLU A 270 2.93 -34.86 7.81
CA GLU A 270 1.72 -34.17 8.26
C GLU A 270 0.89 -33.76 7.04
N MET A 271 -0.41 -33.59 7.24
CA MET A 271 -1.29 -33.10 6.17
C MET A 271 -0.93 -31.67 5.79
N ARG A 272 -1.15 -31.33 4.52
CA ARG A 272 -1.09 -29.98 3.98
C ARG A 272 -2.51 -29.45 3.72
N ALA A 273 -2.62 -28.16 3.46
CA ALA A 273 -3.87 -27.56 3.06
C ALA A 273 -3.73 -26.83 1.73
N ALA A 274 -4.82 -26.82 0.99
CA ALA A 274 -5.04 -25.89 -0.09
C ALA A 274 -6.40 -25.23 0.04
N MET A 275 -6.51 -24.00 -0.40
CA MET A 275 -7.77 -23.27 -0.48
C MET A 275 -7.95 -22.75 -1.89
N VAL A 276 -9.16 -22.88 -2.43
CA VAL A 276 -9.57 -22.35 -3.72
C VAL A 276 -10.66 -21.32 -3.49
N VAL A 277 -10.45 -20.12 -3.98
CA VAL A 277 -11.37 -19.00 -3.85
C VAL A 277 -11.78 -18.54 -5.24
N GLU A 278 -13.08 -18.56 -5.52
CA GLU A 278 -13.65 -18.21 -6.80
C GLU A 278 -14.18 -16.79 -6.80
N TYR A 279 -13.81 -16.02 -7.83
CA TYR A 279 -14.37 -14.72 -8.15
C TYR A 279 -15.12 -14.78 -9.49
N GLU A 280 -15.85 -13.75 -9.86
CA GLU A 280 -16.62 -13.75 -11.11
C GLU A 280 -15.74 -14.03 -12.34
N LYS A 281 -14.57 -13.40 -12.45
CA LYS A 281 -13.71 -13.45 -13.63
C LYS A 281 -12.51 -14.39 -13.52
N PHE A 282 -12.17 -14.89 -12.34
CA PHE A 282 -10.97 -15.71 -12.11
C PHE A 282 -11.10 -16.56 -10.84
N VAL A 283 -10.13 -17.45 -10.64
CA VAL A 283 -10.00 -18.31 -9.45
C VAL A 283 -8.60 -18.22 -8.89
N VAL A 284 -8.46 -18.19 -7.57
CA VAL A 284 -7.16 -18.19 -6.87
C VAL A 284 -7.06 -19.37 -5.93
N ALA A 285 -5.98 -20.13 -6.03
CA ALA A 285 -5.64 -21.19 -5.08
C ALA A 285 -4.41 -20.80 -4.26
N SER A 286 -4.44 -21.09 -2.96
CA SER A 286 -3.30 -20.97 -2.03
C SER A 286 -2.91 -22.30 -1.46
N THR A 287 -1.62 -22.64 -1.42
CA THR A 287 -1.12 -23.86 -0.80
C THR A 287 0.28 -23.70 -0.24
N ASN A 288 0.65 -24.60 0.67
CA ASN A 288 2.01 -24.84 1.11
C ASN A 288 2.36 -26.29 0.76
N PHE A 289 3.16 -26.50 -0.30
CA PHE A 289 3.53 -27.82 -0.74
C PHE A 289 4.44 -28.53 0.28
N ASP A 290 4.42 -29.86 0.26
CA ASP A 290 5.29 -30.67 1.10
C ASP A 290 6.76 -30.61 0.65
N THR A 291 7.68 -30.95 1.55
CA THR A 291 9.11 -31.08 1.22
C THR A 291 9.42 -32.36 0.44
N ASP A 292 8.54 -33.36 0.48
CA ASP A 292 8.64 -34.60 -0.28
C ASP A 292 8.16 -34.39 -1.73
N MET A 293 9.00 -34.73 -2.70
CA MET A 293 8.72 -34.51 -4.13
C MET A 293 7.47 -35.26 -4.61
N ALA A 294 7.30 -36.51 -4.22
CA ALA A 294 6.14 -37.30 -4.64
C ALA A 294 4.83 -36.69 -4.12
N LYS A 295 4.84 -36.14 -2.88
CA LYS A 295 3.69 -35.45 -2.30
C LYS A 295 3.43 -34.10 -2.94
N ARG A 296 4.47 -33.37 -3.36
CA ARG A 296 4.30 -32.15 -4.15
C ARG A 296 3.62 -32.43 -5.49
N ILE A 297 4.08 -33.47 -6.19
CA ILE A 297 3.52 -33.88 -7.48
C ILE A 297 2.03 -34.30 -7.32
N GLU A 298 1.71 -35.13 -6.35
CA GLU A 298 0.34 -35.54 -6.04
C GLU A 298 -0.58 -34.35 -5.75
N ALA A 299 -0.10 -33.39 -4.94
CA ALA A 299 -0.84 -32.19 -4.62
C ALA A 299 -1.03 -31.26 -5.84
N LEU A 300 -0.01 -31.09 -6.67
CA LEU A 300 -0.09 -30.30 -7.92
C LEU A 300 -1.14 -30.88 -8.87
N GLN A 301 -1.12 -32.19 -9.12
CA GLN A 301 -2.09 -32.88 -9.98
C GLN A 301 -3.51 -32.73 -9.46
N THR A 302 -3.68 -32.83 -8.14
CA THR A 302 -5.00 -32.65 -7.50
C THR A 302 -5.51 -31.23 -7.73
N LEU A 303 -4.67 -30.20 -7.49
CA LEU A 303 -5.04 -28.79 -7.71
C LEU A 303 -5.29 -28.49 -9.19
N GLU A 304 -4.47 -29.01 -10.07
CA GLU A 304 -4.66 -28.86 -11.51
C GLU A 304 -6.01 -29.41 -11.97
N THR A 305 -6.38 -30.61 -11.51
CA THR A 305 -7.69 -31.21 -11.83
C THR A 305 -8.84 -30.35 -11.33
N LYS A 306 -8.74 -29.81 -10.10
CA LYS A 306 -9.77 -28.96 -9.53
C LYS A 306 -9.87 -27.61 -10.23
N LEU A 307 -8.76 -26.97 -10.52
CA LEU A 307 -8.70 -25.65 -11.14
C LEU A 307 -9.06 -25.68 -12.63
N SER A 308 -8.78 -26.78 -13.32
CA SER A 308 -9.17 -26.98 -14.73
C SER A 308 -10.70 -27.12 -14.92
N ALA A 309 -11.44 -27.35 -13.85
CA ALA A 309 -12.91 -27.41 -13.92
C ALA A 309 -13.55 -26.03 -14.08
N TYR A 310 -12.81 -24.95 -13.82
CA TYR A 310 -13.31 -23.59 -13.98
C TYR A 310 -13.02 -23.08 -15.40
N ASN A 311 -14.02 -22.50 -16.05
CA ASN A 311 -13.88 -21.92 -17.39
C ASN A 311 -13.47 -20.44 -17.30
N LYS A 312 -12.41 -20.15 -16.57
CA LYS A 312 -11.86 -18.81 -16.34
C LYS A 312 -10.40 -18.90 -15.89
N PRO A 313 -9.61 -17.82 -15.95
CA PRO A 313 -8.23 -17.81 -15.48
C PRO A 313 -8.11 -18.36 -14.07
N ALA A 314 -7.21 -19.29 -13.84
CA ALA A 314 -6.96 -19.90 -12.54
C ALA A 314 -5.49 -19.73 -12.15
N PHE A 315 -5.29 -19.21 -10.94
CA PHE A 315 -3.98 -18.93 -10.35
C PHE A 315 -3.70 -19.87 -9.19
N LEU A 316 -2.45 -20.29 -9.06
CA LEU A 316 -1.96 -21.05 -7.91
C LEU A 316 -0.77 -20.30 -7.31
N LEU A 317 -0.86 -20.02 -6.03
CA LEU A 317 0.14 -19.30 -5.25
C LEU A 317 0.56 -20.12 -4.03
N GLY A 318 1.79 -19.95 -3.61
CA GLY A 318 2.22 -20.57 -2.36
C GLY A 318 3.72 -20.72 -2.20
N TYR A 319 4.06 -21.37 -1.10
CA TYR A 319 5.39 -21.87 -0.85
C TYR A 319 5.55 -23.24 -1.51
N PHE A 320 6.32 -23.29 -2.59
CA PHE A 320 6.45 -24.52 -3.39
C PHE A 320 7.45 -25.54 -2.82
N ASN A 321 8.27 -25.13 -1.84
CA ASN A 321 9.30 -25.98 -1.23
C ASN A 321 10.28 -26.59 -2.24
N GLU A 322 10.40 -25.99 -3.41
CA GLU A 322 11.28 -26.37 -4.51
C GLU A 322 11.82 -25.13 -5.21
N GLY A 323 13.08 -25.10 -5.44
CA GLY A 323 13.75 -23.96 -6.12
C GLY A 323 14.52 -24.37 -7.38
N ASP A 324 14.69 -25.67 -7.62
CA ASP A 324 15.29 -26.17 -8.86
C ASP A 324 14.25 -26.23 -9.97
N LEU A 325 14.31 -25.25 -10.87
CA LEU A 325 13.39 -25.14 -12.00
C LEU A 325 13.55 -26.26 -13.03
N GLU A 326 14.59 -27.10 -12.93
CA GLU A 326 14.81 -28.28 -13.79
C GLU A 326 14.38 -29.58 -13.10
N SER A 327 13.89 -29.52 -11.85
CA SER A 327 13.34 -30.69 -11.14
C SER A 327 12.13 -31.29 -11.86
N GLU A 328 11.85 -32.58 -11.61
CA GLU A 328 10.67 -33.25 -12.12
C GLU A 328 9.38 -32.51 -11.78
N PHE A 329 9.28 -31.97 -10.55
CA PHE A 329 8.15 -31.16 -10.13
C PHE A 329 7.95 -29.93 -11.01
N PHE A 330 9.03 -29.15 -11.29
CA PHE A 330 8.92 -27.98 -12.14
C PHE A 330 8.75 -28.31 -13.62
N GLN A 331 9.18 -29.46 -14.07
CA GLN A 331 8.84 -29.91 -15.43
C GLN A 331 7.33 -30.13 -15.57
N MET A 332 6.68 -30.69 -14.54
CA MET A 332 5.22 -30.79 -14.52
C MET A 332 4.54 -29.42 -14.42
N VAL A 333 5.02 -28.54 -13.56
CA VAL A 333 4.51 -27.15 -13.50
C VAL A 333 4.62 -26.51 -14.87
N LYS A 334 5.81 -26.51 -15.50
CA LYS A 334 6.03 -25.90 -16.82
C LYS A 334 5.20 -26.52 -17.94
N SER A 335 4.72 -27.74 -17.81
CA SER A 335 3.89 -28.37 -18.83
C SER A 335 2.50 -27.71 -18.95
N ASN A 336 1.85 -27.42 -17.83
CA ASN A 336 0.46 -26.97 -17.79
C ASN A 336 0.26 -25.58 -17.21
N TRP A 337 1.32 -24.99 -16.63
CA TRP A 337 1.28 -23.68 -15.98
C TRP A 337 2.27 -22.70 -16.55
N ASN A 338 1.94 -21.42 -16.54
CA ASN A 338 2.84 -20.31 -16.78
C ASN A 338 3.43 -19.84 -15.45
N LEU A 339 4.75 -19.67 -15.37
CA LEU A 339 5.43 -19.03 -14.25
C LEU A 339 5.28 -17.50 -14.41
N LEU A 340 4.60 -16.84 -13.50
CA LEU A 340 4.26 -15.42 -13.60
C LEU A 340 5.08 -14.53 -12.67
N SER A 341 5.45 -15.04 -11.48
CA SER A 341 6.23 -14.27 -10.50
C SER A 341 7.63 -13.94 -11.03
N ALA A 342 8.20 -12.84 -10.55
CA ALA A 342 9.52 -12.36 -10.94
C ALA A 342 10.62 -13.41 -10.69
N ASP A 343 11.63 -13.43 -11.56
CA ASP A 343 12.81 -14.31 -11.41
C ASP A 343 13.80 -13.71 -10.40
N LYS A 344 13.37 -13.67 -9.13
CA LYS A 344 14.13 -13.17 -8.00
C LYS A 344 14.05 -14.14 -6.82
N SER A 345 15.06 -14.09 -5.94
CA SER A 345 15.03 -14.83 -4.67
C SER A 345 13.83 -14.40 -3.82
N THR A 346 13.14 -15.38 -3.25
CA THR A 346 12.10 -15.11 -2.24
C THR A 346 12.58 -15.44 -0.82
N GLU A 347 13.80 -15.95 -0.65
CA GLU A 347 14.38 -16.28 0.65
C GLU A 347 15.26 -15.14 1.18
N VAL A 348 15.03 -14.77 2.45
CA VAL A 348 15.77 -13.68 3.14
C VAL A 348 17.20 -14.10 3.52
N SER A 349 17.48 -15.38 3.70
CA SER A 349 18.73 -15.91 4.27
C SER A 349 20.01 -15.69 3.44
N GLY A 350 19.93 -15.02 2.30
CA GLY A 350 21.05 -14.80 1.39
C GLY A 350 21.43 -16.00 0.51
N LYS A 351 20.76 -17.15 0.64
CA LYS A 351 20.97 -18.34 -0.20
C LYS A 351 20.45 -18.19 -1.63
N LYS A 352 19.80 -17.07 -1.93
CA LYS A 352 19.28 -16.71 -3.25
C LYS A 352 18.37 -17.80 -3.87
N ARG A 353 17.53 -18.45 -3.06
CA ARG A 353 16.55 -19.44 -3.53
C ARG A 353 15.22 -18.76 -3.84
N ARG A 354 14.61 -19.14 -4.95
CA ARG A 354 13.25 -18.80 -5.28
C ARG A 354 12.37 -19.99 -4.90
N LEU A 355 11.57 -19.83 -3.86
CA LEU A 355 10.79 -20.93 -3.25
C LEU A 355 9.28 -20.66 -3.28
N ASP A 356 8.89 -19.40 -3.48
CA ASP A 356 7.51 -18.96 -3.56
C ASP A 356 7.20 -18.56 -4.99
N PHE A 357 6.03 -18.95 -5.45
CA PHE A 357 5.64 -18.78 -6.84
C PHE A 357 4.20 -18.31 -6.99
N ILE A 358 3.96 -17.60 -8.08
CA ILE A 358 2.64 -17.30 -8.64
C ILE A 358 2.64 -17.89 -10.04
N VAL A 359 1.69 -18.78 -10.30
CA VAL A 359 1.53 -19.46 -11.59
C VAL A 359 0.08 -19.39 -12.04
N SER A 360 -0.18 -19.48 -13.35
CA SER A 360 -1.53 -19.61 -13.91
C SER A 360 -1.64 -20.82 -14.83
N LEU A 361 -2.82 -21.46 -14.88
CA LEU A 361 -3.11 -22.48 -15.87
C LEU A 361 -2.98 -21.90 -17.29
N LYS A 362 -2.38 -22.67 -18.20
CA LYS A 362 -2.21 -22.28 -19.62
C LYS A 362 -3.51 -22.26 -20.41
N SER A 363 -4.59 -22.83 -19.87
CA SER A 363 -5.91 -22.86 -20.52
C SER A 363 -6.50 -21.47 -20.79
N HIS A 364 -6.07 -20.45 -20.06
CA HIS A 364 -6.52 -19.08 -20.23
C HIS A 364 -5.33 -18.12 -20.22
N ASN A 365 -5.25 -17.25 -21.22
CA ASN A 365 -4.23 -16.21 -21.24
C ASN A 365 -4.53 -15.14 -20.20
N VAL A 366 -3.49 -14.70 -19.52
CA VAL A 366 -3.52 -13.59 -18.57
C VAL A 366 -2.50 -12.54 -18.98
N ASN A 367 -2.84 -11.26 -18.81
CA ASN A 367 -1.92 -10.17 -19.12
C ASN A 367 -1.28 -9.65 -17.82
N VAL A 368 -0.03 -10.05 -17.60
CA VAL A 368 0.78 -9.57 -16.47
C VAL A 368 1.34 -8.20 -16.82
N THR A 369 1.01 -7.18 -16.04
CA THR A 369 1.51 -5.81 -16.23
C THR A 369 2.72 -5.51 -15.36
N GLN A 370 2.81 -6.15 -14.20
CA GLN A 370 3.97 -6.09 -13.31
C GLN A 370 4.09 -7.37 -12.49
N ALA A 371 5.33 -7.78 -12.19
CA ALA A 371 5.62 -8.82 -11.20
C ALA A 371 6.91 -8.46 -10.46
N ASP A 372 6.92 -8.57 -9.13
CA ASP A 372 8.11 -8.31 -8.34
C ASP A 372 8.13 -9.07 -7.01
N VAL A 373 9.32 -9.10 -6.39
CA VAL A 373 9.56 -9.53 -5.01
C VAL A 373 9.79 -8.26 -4.17
N ILE A 374 9.10 -8.15 -3.05
CA ILE A 374 9.14 -6.98 -2.17
C ILE A 374 10.32 -7.14 -1.20
N GLU A 375 11.48 -6.64 -1.59
CA GLU A 375 12.71 -6.73 -0.81
C GLU A 375 12.89 -5.56 0.16
N SER A 376 12.17 -4.46 -0.05
CA SER A 376 12.18 -3.28 0.81
C SER A 376 10.82 -2.60 0.86
N LEU A 377 10.49 -1.98 1.99
CA LEU A 377 9.33 -1.11 2.18
C LEU A 377 9.68 -0.01 3.17
N SER A 378 9.35 1.24 2.85
CA SER A 378 9.60 2.35 3.77
C SER A 378 8.86 2.16 5.11
N GLY A 379 9.54 2.40 6.21
CA GLY A 379 8.98 2.34 7.57
C GLY A 379 8.72 0.93 8.11
N VAL A 380 9.13 -0.15 7.40
CA VAL A 380 9.10 -1.51 7.91
C VAL A 380 10.25 -2.33 7.35
N ASP A 381 10.96 -3.06 8.20
CA ASP A 381 12.03 -3.95 7.77
C ASP A 381 11.46 -5.30 7.32
N VAL A 382 11.40 -5.49 6.00
CA VAL A 382 10.88 -6.71 5.38
C VAL A 382 11.81 -7.90 5.63
N THR A 383 13.12 -7.65 5.78
CA THR A 383 14.14 -8.70 5.98
C THR A 383 14.05 -9.37 7.35
N VAL A 384 13.38 -8.71 8.29
CA VAL A 384 13.20 -9.22 9.65
C VAL A 384 11.85 -9.91 9.84
N ALA A 385 10.83 -9.55 9.05
CA ALA A 385 9.45 -9.94 9.31
C ALA A 385 9.13 -11.44 9.08
N SER A 386 9.84 -12.08 8.19
CA SER A 386 9.73 -13.51 7.87
C SER A 386 11.05 -14.03 7.32
N THR A 387 11.17 -15.34 7.18
CA THR A 387 12.26 -15.98 6.43
C THR A 387 12.14 -15.82 4.92
N HIS A 388 11.00 -15.32 4.44
CA HIS A 388 10.71 -15.10 3.03
C HIS A 388 10.32 -13.65 2.76
N TYR A 389 10.57 -13.18 1.55
CA TYR A 389 10.04 -11.94 1.02
C TYR A 389 8.64 -12.14 0.45
N PRO A 390 7.73 -11.18 0.63
CA PRO A 390 6.46 -11.19 -0.10
C PRO A 390 6.70 -10.92 -1.60
N LEU A 391 5.79 -11.41 -2.44
CA LEU A 391 5.82 -11.19 -3.89
C LEU A 391 4.43 -10.94 -4.43
N PHE A 392 4.35 -10.36 -5.62
CA PHE A 392 3.07 -10.08 -6.26
C PHE A 392 3.15 -10.14 -7.78
N CYS A 393 1.98 -10.26 -8.40
CA CYS A 393 1.75 -10.01 -9.82
C CYS A 393 0.54 -9.10 -10.00
N ASP A 394 0.61 -8.19 -10.95
CA ASP A 394 -0.46 -7.32 -11.40
C ASP A 394 -1.00 -7.79 -12.74
N PHE A 395 -2.31 -7.75 -12.89
CA PHE A 395 -3.02 -8.23 -14.06
C PHE A 395 -4.00 -7.20 -14.58
N SER A 396 -3.95 -6.88 -15.86
CA SER A 396 -4.99 -6.05 -16.49
C SER A 396 -6.18 -6.90 -16.97
N GLY A 397 -7.38 -6.28 -16.97
CA GLY A 397 -8.60 -6.87 -17.52
C GLY A 397 -9.31 -7.91 -16.63
N LEU A 398 -8.88 -8.10 -15.39
CA LEU A 398 -9.46 -9.04 -14.43
C LEU A 398 -10.31 -8.38 -13.33
N LYS A 399 -10.28 -7.05 -13.22
CA LYS A 399 -11.20 -6.28 -12.37
C LYS A 399 -12.50 -5.94 -13.04
#